data_c17ed2034d6b16b08c57dcafdd396572
#
_entry.id   c17ed2034d6b16b08c57dcafdd396572
#
_cell.length_a   1.000
_cell.length_b   1.000
_cell.length_c   1.000
_cell.angle_alpha   90.00
_cell.angle_beta   90.00
_cell.angle_gamma   90.00
#
_symmetry.space_group_name_H-M   'P 1'
#
loop_
_entity.id
_entity.type
_entity.pdbx_description
1 polymer ?
#
loop_
_entity_poly.entity_id
_entity_poly.type
_entity_poly.pdbx_seq_one_letter_code
_entity_poly.pdbx_strand_id
1 'polypeptide(L)'
;YGAYLPGGGPWHSQANESMFAHFPGLRVVVPSTPEDAAGLMWTAVHADDPTIYLIPKHLFRQNIKVDPDMPAVPFGRARIRQAGTDVTVVAWGNAIEVASQAAEQLEGEVSVELIDLRSLVPWDRDTVRHSDEKTGRLVVVQEDSQSCSIGQMIISELSHDAESWYHFASPPKLVSKPDIHIGYNPIFEYAALPSVAD
;
A
#
# COMPACT_ATOMS: atom_id res chain seq x y z
N TYR A 1 6.85 2.20 -11.59
CA TYR A 1 6.46 2.81 -10.34
C TYR A 1 7.41 2.40 -9.23
N GLY A 2 7.75 3.37 -8.35
CA GLY A 2 8.42 3.12 -7.09
C GLY A 2 9.94 2.92 -7.16
N ALA A 3 10.55 2.85 -5.97
CA ALA A 3 11.97 2.68 -5.72
C ALA A 3 12.33 1.20 -5.42
N TYR A 4 13.25 0.98 -4.48
CA TYR A 4 13.81 -0.33 -4.11
C TYR A 4 14.50 -1.10 -5.27
N LEU A 5 14.78 -0.39 -6.37
CA LEU A 5 15.68 -0.81 -7.44
C LEU A 5 16.72 0.30 -7.65
N PRO A 6 17.88 0.22 -6.98
CA PRO A 6 18.84 1.31 -6.90
C PRO A 6 19.26 1.88 -8.25
N GLY A 7 19.48 3.21 -8.27
CA GLY A 7 20.00 3.93 -9.43
C GLY A 7 18.95 4.63 -10.29
N GLY A 8 17.66 4.54 -9.94
CA GLY A 8 16.59 5.24 -10.67
C GLY A 8 16.54 6.74 -10.41
N GLY A 9 16.92 7.16 -9.21
CA GLY A 9 16.95 8.56 -8.79
C GLY A 9 15.62 9.29 -8.94
N PRO A 10 15.64 10.62 -9.12
CA PRO A 10 14.41 11.41 -9.21
C PRO A 10 13.50 11.03 -10.39
N TRP A 11 14.05 10.42 -11.44
CA TRP A 11 13.32 10.14 -12.69
C TRP A 11 12.58 8.82 -12.68
N HIS A 12 13.12 7.80 -11.99
CA HIS A 12 12.61 6.43 -12.11
C HIS A 12 12.30 5.76 -10.77
N SER A 13 12.52 6.44 -9.65
CA SER A 13 12.31 5.86 -8.32
C SER A 13 11.24 6.57 -7.49
N GLN A 14 10.44 7.43 -8.09
CA GLN A 14 9.35 8.08 -7.36
C GLN A 14 8.11 7.20 -7.32
N ALA A 15 7.44 7.19 -6.18
CA ALA A 15 6.06 6.81 -6.00
C ALA A 15 5.21 8.08 -6.15
N ASN A 16 4.12 8.03 -6.88
CA ASN A 16 3.33 9.20 -7.26
C ASN A 16 1.84 8.90 -7.40
N GLU A 17 1.37 7.87 -6.74
CA GLU A 17 -0.03 7.45 -6.73
C GLU A 17 -0.96 8.54 -6.21
N SER A 18 -0.51 9.30 -5.22
CA SER A 18 -1.30 10.37 -4.59
C SER A 18 -1.67 11.46 -5.59
N MET A 19 -0.78 11.79 -6.52
CA MET A 19 -1.05 12.75 -7.58
C MET A 19 -2.23 12.31 -8.46
N PHE A 20 -2.28 11.04 -8.84
CA PHE A 20 -3.35 10.52 -9.68
C PHE A 20 -4.66 10.34 -8.91
N ALA A 21 -4.59 9.98 -7.63
CA ALA A 21 -5.76 9.85 -6.77
C ALA A 21 -6.52 11.18 -6.57
N HIS A 22 -5.84 12.29 -6.81
CA HIS A 22 -6.45 13.62 -6.69
C HIS A 22 -7.43 13.99 -7.82
N PHE A 23 -7.41 13.24 -8.91
CA PHE A 23 -8.30 13.50 -10.07
C PHE A 23 -9.58 12.65 -9.99
N PRO A 24 -10.76 13.29 -9.78
CA PRO A 24 -12.03 12.57 -9.81
C PRO A 24 -12.26 11.85 -11.15
N GLY A 25 -12.78 10.62 -11.08
CA GLY A 25 -13.05 9.80 -12.25
C GLY A 25 -11.91 8.89 -12.69
N LEU A 26 -10.71 9.04 -12.13
CA LEU A 26 -9.63 8.08 -12.33
C LEU A 26 -9.72 6.95 -11.30
N ARG A 27 -9.48 5.72 -11.74
CA ARG A 27 -9.16 4.61 -10.85
C ARG A 27 -7.66 4.50 -10.69
N VAL A 28 -7.18 4.16 -9.49
CA VAL A 28 -5.74 4.01 -9.22
C VAL A 28 -5.50 2.66 -8.56
N VAL A 29 -4.64 1.83 -9.16
CA VAL A 29 -4.29 0.52 -8.63
C VAL A 29 -2.78 0.34 -8.60
N VAL A 30 -2.31 -0.35 -7.56
CA VAL A 30 -0.89 -0.66 -7.32
C VAL A 30 -0.78 -2.11 -6.86
N PRO A 31 -0.57 -3.07 -7.75
CA PRO A 31 -0.42 -4.47 -7.36
C PRO A 31 0.84 -4.69 -6.52
N SER A 32 0.80 -5.66 -5.61
CA SER A 32 1.93 -6.03 -4.76
C SER A 32 2.53 -7.38 -5.14
N THR A 33 1.80 -8.18 -5.92
CA THR A 33 2.26 -9.47 -6.44
C THR A 33 1.99 -9.61 -7.94
N PRO A 34 2.70 -10.50 -8.64
CA PRO A 34 2.43 -10.76 -10.06
C PRO A 34 1.01 -11.29 -10.32
N GLU A 35 0.46 -12.09 -9.40
CA GLU A 35 -0.92 -12.61 -9.49
C GLU A 35 -1.92 -11.47 -9.38
N ASP A 36 -1.74 -10.57 -8.41
CA ASP A 36 -2.58 -9.37 -8.28
C ASP A 36 -2.42 -8.45 -9.49
N ALA A 37 -1.20 -8.38 -10.05
CA ALA A 37 -0.96 -7.61 -11.27
C ALA A 37 -1.78 -8.16 -12.44
N ALA A 38 -1.80 -9.47 -12.66
CA ALA A 38 -2.61 -10.06 -13.72
C ALA A 38 -4.11 -9.88 -13.47
N GLY A 39 -4.59 -10.17 -12.26
CA GLY A 39 -6.01 -10.07 -11.92
C GLY A 39 -6.56 -8.65 -11.96
N LEU A 40 -5.80 -7.65 -11.49
CA LEU A 40 -6.16 -6.23 -11.59
C LEU A 40 -6.10 -5.72 -13.04
N MET A 41 -5.12 -6.18 -13.83
CA MET A 41 -5.03 -5.81 -15.25
C MET A 41 -6.25 -6.32 -16.01
N TRP A 42 -6.66 -7.55 -15.76
CA TRP A 42 -7.88 -8.08 -16.35
C TRP A 42 -9.09 -7.21 -16.03
N THR A 43 -9.25 -6.82 -14.76
CA THR A 43 -10.33 -5.93 -14.33
C THR A 43 -10.23 -4.55 -14.99
N ALA A 44 -9.01 -3.98 -15.07
CA ALA A 44 -8.80 -2.67 -15.66
C ALA A 44 -9.14 -2.61 -17.15
N VAL A 45 -8.79 -3.67 -17.91
CA VAL A 45 -9.09 -3.74 -19.36
C VAL A 45 -10.60 -3.84 -19.61
N HIS A 46 -11.37 -4.40 -18.68
CA HIS A 46 -12.82 -4.56 -18.81
C HIS A 46 -13.63 -3.47 -18.07
N ALA A 47 -12.96 -2.49 -17.48
CA ALA A 47 -13.63 -1.38 -16.81
C ALA A 47 -14.02 -0.28 -17.81
N ASP A 48 -15.13 0.40 -17.53
CA ASP A 48 -15.60 1.53 -18.34
C ASP A 48 -14.84 2.83 -18.04
N ASP A 49 -14.32 2.98 -16.82
CA ASP A 49 -13.60 4.18 -16.38
C ASP A 49 -12.08 4.05 -16.61
N PRO A 50 -11.38 5.15 -16.88
CA PRO A 50 -9.94 5.14 -17.06
C PRO A 50 -9.22 4.73 -15.78
N THR A 51 -8.25 3.83 -15.91
CA THR A 51 -7.47 3.28 -14.80
C THR A 51 -6.00 3.66 -14.93
N ILE A 52 -5.46 4.31 -13.90
CA ILE A 52 -4.02 4.48 -13.71
C ILE A 52 -3.48 3.22 -13.05
N TYR A 53 -2.69 2.49 -13.81
CA TYR A 53 -2.14 1.21 -13.42
C TYR A 53 -0.65 1.33 -13.11
N LEU A 54 -0.29 1.36 -11.82
CA LEU A 54 1.07 1.62 -11.36
C LEU A 54 1.76 0.30 -10.97
N ILE A 55 2.59 -0.22 -11.87
CA ILE A 55 3.26 -1.49 -11.65
C ILE A 55 4.60 -1.24 -10.92
N PRO A 56 4.80 -1.77 -9.69
CA PRO A 56 6.10 -1.75 -9.04
C PRO A 56 7.17 -2.47 -9.87
N LYS A 57 8.32 -1.84 -10.04
CA LYS A 57 9.38 -2.35 -10.94
C LYS A 57 9.91 -3.73 -10.55
N HIS A 58 9.92 -4.05 -9.26
CA HIS A 58 10.40 -5.35 -8.79
C HIS A 58 9.55 -6.52 -9.32
N LEU A 59 8.26 -6.30 -9.61
CA LEU A 59 7.39 -7.34 -10.15
C LEU A 59 7.83 -7.83 -11.54
N PHE A 60 8.48 -6.98 -12.35
CA PHE A 60 9.01 -7.38 -13.66
C PHE A 60 10.14 -8.43 -13.59
N ARG A 61 10.73 -8.63 -12.42
CA ARG A 61 11.81 -9.59 -12.19
C ARG A 61 11.34 -10.86 -11.47
N GLN A 62 10.08 -10.93 -11.10
CA GLN A 62 9.51 -12.10 -10.46
C GLN A 62 9.00 -13.08 -11.51
N ASN A 63 9.39 -14.35 -11.34
CA ASN A 63 8.86 -15.43 -12.15
C ASN A 63 7.70 -16.09 -11.40
N ILE A 64 6.55 -16.18 -12.05
CA ILE A 64 5.41 -16.90 -11.52
C ILE A 64 5.04 -18.06 -12.43
N LYS A 65 4.44 -19.08 -11.84
CA LYS A 65 3.74 -20.10 -12.61
C LYS A 65 2.41 -19.52 -13.04
N VAL A 66 2.21 -19.36 -14.34
CA VAL A 66 0.93 -18.85 -14.86
C VAL A 66 -0.17 -19.87 -14.58
N ASP A 67 -1.20 -19.41 -13.90
CA ASP A 67 -2.46 -20.15 -13.76
C ASP A 67 -3.43 -19.61 -14.83
N PRO A 68 -3.85 -20.43 -15.81
CA PRO A 68 -4.81 -19.98 -16.83
C PRO A 68 -6.16 -19.58 -16.27
N ASP A 69 -6.52 -20.08 -15.08
CA ASP A 69 -7.78 -19.77 -14.39
C ASP A 69 -7.61 -18.67 -13.33
N MET A 70 -6.55 -17.87 -13.43
CA MET A 70 -6.27 -16.78 -12.48
C MET A 70 -7.49 -15.84 -12.36
N PRO A 71 -8.03 -15.64 -11.15
CA PRO A 71 -9.23 -14.85 -10.98
C PRO A 71 -8.98 -13.37 -11.20
N ALA A 72 -9.96 -12.67 -11.78
CA ALA A 72 -9.98 -11.21 -11.77
C ALA A 72 -9.97 -10.68 -10.33
N VAL A 73 -9.22 -9.61 -10.09
CA VAL A 73 -9.20 -8.91 -8.80
C VAL A 73 -10.07 -7.66 -8.91
N PRO A 74 -11.21 -7.59 -8.20
CA PRO A 74 -12.08 -6.42 -8.27
C PRO A 74 -11.40 -5.18 -7.68
N PHE A 75 -11.71 -4.00 -8.23
CA PHE A 75 -11.33 -2.73 -7.62
C PHE A 75 -11.99 -2.55 -6.26
N GLY A 76 -11.32 -1.86 -5.35
CA GLY A 76 -11.81 -1.62 -4.00
C GLY A 76 -11.89 -2.88 -3.13
N ARG A 77 -11.07 -3.89 -3.42
CA ARG A 77 -10.95 -5.10 -2.61
C ARG A 77 -9.52 -5.29 -2.15
N ALA A 78 -9.32 -5.12 -0.84
CA ALA A 78 -8.05 -5.42 -0.19
C ALA A 78 -7.85 -6.92 0.00
N ARG A 79 -6.62 -7.30 0.35
CA ARG A 79 -6.26 -8.66 0.71
C ARG A 79 -5.62 -8.66 2.10
N ILE A 80 -6.17 -9.42 3.03
CA ILE A 80 -5.51 -9.71 4.30
C ILE A 80 -4.38 -10.70 4.00
N ARG A 81 -3.14 -10.23 4.11
CA ARG A 81 -1.92 -11.02 3.89
C ARG A 81 -1.58 -11.87 5.11
N GLN A 82 -1.81 -11.30 6.27
CA GLN A 82 -1.61 -11.92 7.57
C GLN A 82 -2.72 -11.48 8.50
N ALA A 83 -3.34 -12.42 9.20
CA ALA A 83 -4.32 -12.10 10.23
C ALA A 83 -3.61 -11.78 11.55
N GLY A 84 -4.14 -10.81 12.31
CA GLY A 84 -3.60 -10.39 13.59
C GLY A 84 -4.62 -9.68 14.47
N THR A 85 -4.23 -9.36 15.70
CA THR A 85 -5.15 -8.82 16.73
C THR A 85 -4.65 -7.58 17.45
N ASP A 86 -3.37 -7.20 17.32
CA ASP A 86 -2.78 -6.14 18.12
C ASP A 86 -2.62 -4.83 17.39
N VAL A 87 -2.36 -4.88 16.08
CA VAL A 87 -2.19 -3.71 15.21
C VAL A 87 -2.60 -4.04 13.77
N THR A 88 -3.32 -3.11 13.15
CA THR A 88 -3.63 -3.12 11.72
C THR A 88 -2.53 -2.36 10.98
N VAL A 89 -1.86 -3.04 10.05
CA VAL A 89 -0.89 -2.43 9.14
C VAL A 89 -1.46 -2.46 7.73
N VAL A 90 -1.62 -1.29 7.12
CA VAL A 90 -2.15 -1.12 5.76
C VAL A 90 -1.02 -0.67 4.85
N ALA A 91 -0.81 -1.36 3.74
CA ALA A 91 0.22 -1.02 2.78
C ALA A 91 -0.20 -1.40 1.35
N TRP A 92 0.63 -1.07 0.35
CA TRP A 92 0.47 -1.44 -1.06
C TRP A 92 1.79 -1.41 -1.81
N GLY A 93 1.84 -2.07 -2.96
CA GLY A 93 3.02 -2.09 -3.82
C GLY A 93 4.27 -2.60 -3.08
N ASN A 94 5.39 -1.87 -3.22
CA ASN A 94 6.65 -2.24 -2.57
C ASN A 94 6.58 -2.20 -1.03
N ALA A 95 5.74 -1.33 -0.45
CA ALA A 95 5.63 -1.18 1.00
C ALA A 95 5.08 -2.44 1.68
N ILE A 96 4.36 -3.30 0.96
CA ILE A 96 3.91 -4.61 1.47
C ILE A 96 5.07 -5.50 1.86
N GLU A 97 6.14 -5.51 1.07
CA GLU A 97 7.32 -6.34 1.37
C GLU A 97 8.01 -5.86 2.66
N VAL A 98 8.17 -4.53 2.81
CA VAL A 98 8.75 -3.92 4.02
C VAL A 98 7.89 -4.23 5.25
N ALA A 99 6.58 -4.03 5.14
CA ALA A 99 5.64 -4.31 6.22
C ALA A 99 5.57 -5.81 6.60
N SER A 100 5.68 -6.70 5.62
CA SER A 100 5.73 -8.16 5.85
C SER A 100 6.97 -8.55 6.64
N GLN A 101 8.14 -8.04 6.25
CA GLN A 101 9.40 -8.29 6.96
C GLN A 101 9.39 -7.72 8.38
N ALA A 102 8.77 -6.56 8.60
CA ALA A 102 8.59 -5.99 9.93
C ALA A 102 7.67 -6.88 10.78
N ALA A 103 6.56 -7.35 10.22
CA ALA A 103 5.64 -8.26 10.91
C ALA A 103 6.32 -9.59 11.28
N GLU A 104 7.16 -10.14 10.40
CA GLU A 104 7.96 -11.35 10.68
C GLU A 104 8.95 -11.14 11.84
N GLN A 105 9.60 -9.97 11.90
CA GLN A 105 10.54 -9.67 13.01
C GLN A 105 9.82 -9.50 14.36
N LEU A 106 8.56 -9.13 14.35
CA LEU A 106 7.74 -8.95 15.55
C LEU A 106 6.96 -10.23 15.93
N GLU A 107 7.17 -11.34 15.20
CA GLU A 107 6.46 -12.59 15.46
C GLU A 107 6.69 -13.07 16.90
N GLY A 108 5.58 -13.35 17.60
CA GLY A 108 5.59 -13.73 19.01
C GLY A 108 5.60 -12.57 20.02
N GLU A 109 5.82 -11.34 19.57
CA GLU A 109 5.73 -10.13 20.40
C GLU A 109 4.47 -9.31 20.09
N VAL A 110 4.15 -9.13 18.79
CA VAL A 110 3.01 -8.34 18.32
C VAL A 110 2.27 -9.10 17.22
N SER A 111 0.95 -9.24 17.38
CA SER A 111 0.08 -9.88 16.39
C SER A 111 -0.37 -8.86 15.34
N VAL A 112 0.35 -8.80 14.23
CA VAL A 112 0.12 -7.84 13.13
C VAL A 112 -0.94 -8.38 12.17
N GLU A 113 -2.01 -7.59 11.93
CA GLU A 113 -2.89 -7.79 10.79
C GLU A 113 -2.40 -6.95 9.61
N LEU A 114 -1.84 -7.61 8.59
CA LEU A 114 -1.30 -6.95 7.40
C LEU A 114 -2.31 -6.96 6.26
N ILE A 115 -2.70 -5.78 5.80
CA ILE A 115 -3.66 -5.55 4.72
C ILE A 115 -2.96 -4.93 3.52
N ASP A 116 -3.07 -5.62 2.38
CA ASP A 116 -2.63 -5.13 1.07
C ASP A 116 -3.83 -4.51 0.33
N LEU A 117 -3.79 -3.20 0.12
CA LEU A 117 -4.90 -2.50 -0.53
C LEU A 117 -5.05 -2.85 -2.00
N ARG A 118 -3.97 -2.97 -2.75
CA ARG A 118 -3.94 -3.26 -4.19
C ARG A 118 -4.68 -2.24 -5.06
N SER A 119 -5.81 -1.72 -4.60
CA SER A 119 -6.63 -0.68 -5.22
C SER A 119 -6.70 0.52 -4.28
N LEU A 120 -6.36 1.70 -4.78
CA LEU A 120 -6.27 2.93 -4.01
C LEU A 120 -7.42 3.89 -4.30
N VAL A 121 -7.95 3.85 -5.52
CA VAL A 121 -9.16 4.58 -5.92
C VAL A 121 -10.01 3.66 -6.80
N PRO A 122 -11.10 3.11 -6.26
CA PRO A 122 -11.51 3.13 -4.86
C PRO A 122 -10.62 2.25 -3.99
N TRP A 123 -10.52 2.54 -2.69
CA TRP A 123 -9.89 1.67 -1.71
C TRP A 123 -10.93 0.91 -0.88
N ASP A 124 -10.51 -0.19 -0.25
CA ASP A 124 -11.37 -1.05 0.57
C ASP A 124 -11.48 -0.53 2.00
N ARG A 125 -12.33 0.48 2.18
CA ARG A 125 -12.57 1.13 3.46
C ARG A 125 -13.11 0.14 4.51
N ASP A 126 -14.04 -0.72 4.10
CA ASP A 126 -14.72 -1.61 5.04
C ASP A 126 -13.76 -2.63 5.63
N THR A 127 -12.88 -3.22 4.82
CA THR A 127 -11.88 -4.17 5.32
C THR A 127 -10.93 -3.51 6.31
N VAL A 128 -10.46 -2.29 6.02
CA VAL A 128 -9.55 -1.57 6.93
C VAL A 128 -10.28 -1.15 8.22
N ARG A 129 -11.50 -0.63 8.11
CA ARG A 129 -12.31 -0.26 9.27
C ARG A 129 -12.55 -1.44 10.21
N HIS A 130 -13.01 -2.58 9.69
CA HIS A 130 -13.24 -3.77 10.52
C HIS A 130 -11.95 -4.28 11.20
N SER A 131 -10.82 -4.17 10.53
CA SER A 131 -9.53 -4.52 11.12
C SER A 131 -9.15 -3.55 12.24
N ASP A 132 -9.30 -2.25 12.00
CA ASP A 132 -9.02 -1.22 13.00
C ASP A 132 -9.94 -1.33 14.22
N GLU A 133 -11.23 -1.58 14.03
CA GLU A 133 -12.19 -1.86 15.11
C GLU A 133 -11.74 -3.03 16.01
N LYS A 134 -11.10 -4.04 15.42
CA LYS A 134 -10.59 -5.20 16.14
C LYS A 134 -9.31 -4.91 16.90
N THR A 135 -8.37 -4.18 16.28
CA THR A 135 -7.01 -3.97 16.83
C THR A 135 -6.86 -2.68 17.62
N GLY A 136 -7.66 -1.67 17.33
CA GLY A 136 -7.59 -0.33 17.91
C GLY A 136 -6.31 0.44 17.57
N ARG A 137 -5.49 -0.06 16.67
CA ARG A 137 -4.19 0.56 16.30
C ARG A 137 -3.98 0.47 14.80
N LEU A 138 -3.78 1.61 14.16
CA LEU A 138 -3.59 1.70 12.72
C LEU A 138 -2.21 2.26 12.37
N VAL A 139 -1.50 1.54 11.51
CA VAL A 139 -0.28 2.02 10.85
C VAL A 139 -0.52 1.93 9.34
N VAL A 140 -0.30 3.03 8.63
CA VAL A 140 -0.31 3.04 7.16
C VAL A 140 1.12 3.19 6.67
N VAL A 141 1.55 2.27 5.80
CA VAL A 141 2.91 2.27 5.23
C VAL A 141 2.83 2.52 3.74
N GLN A 142 3.48 3.56 3.26
CA GLN A 142 3.50 3.92 1.84
C GLN A 142 4.89 4.36 1.40
N GLU A 143 5.16 4.21 0.12
CA GLU A 143 6.42 4.64 -0.49
C GLU A 143 6.41 6.12 -0.92
N ASP A 144 5.22 6.69 -1.16
CA ASP A 144 5.06 8.09 -1.56
C ASP A 144 5.44 9.07 -0.45
N SER A 145 5.56 10.33 -0.81
CA SER A 145 5.83 11.44 0.13
C SER A 145 4.77 11.53 1.21
N GLN A 146 5.14 12.11 2.35
CA GLN A 146 4.25 12.27 3.48
C GLN A 146 3.07 13.19 3.16
N SER A 147 3.35 14.36 2.58
CA SER A 147 2.36 15.42 2.40
C SER A 147 1.35 15.09 1.30
N CYS A 148 0.07 15.35 1.59
CA CYS A 148 -1.06 15.18 0.67
C CYS A 148 -1.19 13.75 0.11
N SER A 149 -0.81 12.76 0.88
CA SER A 149 -0.72 11.37 0.43
C SER A 149 -2.00 10.58 0.67
N ILE A 150 -2.11 9.45 -0.04
CA ILE A 150 -3.20 8.49 0.17
C ILE A 150 -3.22 7.98 1.61
N GLY A 151 -2.06 7.73 2.22
CA GLY A 151 -2.00 7.32 3.61
C GLY A 151 -2.59 8.36 4.57
N GLN A 152 -2.33 9.65 4.34
CA GLN A 152 -2.98 10.71 5.10
C GLN A 152 -4.50 10.76 4.86
N MET A 153 -4.96 10.55 3.63
CA MET A 153 -6.38 10.47 3.29
C MET A 153 -7.06 9.32 4.06
N ILE A 154 -6.48 8.12 4.04
CA ILE A 154 -7.01 6.95 4.76
C ILE A 154 -7.13 7.23 6.26
N ILE A 155 -6.06 7.73 6.88
CA ILE A 155 -6.06 8.11 8.29
C ILE A 155 -7.12 9.18 8.58
N SER A 156 -7.22 10.20 7.72
CA SER A 156 -8.20 11.27 7.87
C SER A 156 -9.63 10.75 7.77
N GLU A 157 -9.95 9.93 6.78
CA GLU A 157 -11.29 9.37 6.60
C GLU A 157 -11.72 8.50 7.79
N LEU A 158 -10.83 7.63 8.29
CA LEU A 158 -11.12 6.80 9.45
C LEU A 158 -11.22 7.62 10.74
N SER A 159 -10.38 8.65 10.90
CA SER A 159 -10.43 9.54 12.07
C SER A 159 -11.66 10.45 12.10
N HIS A 160 -12.29 10.73 10.96
CA HIS A 160 -13.55 11.48 10.89
C HIS A 160 -14.80 10.59 10.98
N ASP A 161 -14.64 9.30 10.85
CA ASP A 161 -15.71 8.34 11.09
C ASP A 161 -15.92 8.15 12.58
N ALA A 162 -17.11 8.48 13.08
CA ALA A 162 -17.40 8.43 14.51
C ALA A 162 -17.27 7.02 15.11
N GLU A 163 -17.60 5.97 14.35
CA GLU A 163 -17.46 4.58 14.79
C GLU A 163 -15.98 4.23 14.91
N SER A 164 -15.18 4.46 13.87
CA SER A 164 -13.74 4.20 13.87
C SER A 164 -13.00 4.99 14.94
N TRP A 165 -13.37 6.28 15.15
CA TRP A 165 -12.74 7.13 16.14
C TRP A 165 -12.80 6.55 17.58
N TYR A 166 -13.91 5.93 17.94
CA TYR A 166 -14.05 5.35 19.29
C TYR A 166 -13.23 4.08 19.50
N HIS A 167 -12.76 3.44 18.44
CA HIS A 167 -11.95 2.22 18.52
C HIS A 167 -10.45 2.50 18.61
N PHE A 168 -9.98 3.70 18.21
CA PHE A 168 -8.56 4.03 18.30
C PHE A 168 -8.04 4.03 19.73
N ALA A 169 -7.18 3.07 20.06
CA ALA A 169 -6.45 3.00 21.32
C ALA A 169 -5.20 3.90 21.33
N SER A 170 -4.73 4.32 20.15
CA SER A 170 -3.62 5.24 19.96
C SER A 170 -3.81 6.04 18.68
N PRO A 171 -3.16 7.22 18.53
CA PRO A 171 -3.19 7.95 17.27
C PRO A 171 -2.68 7.08 16.12
N PRO A 172 -3.38 7.07 14.96
CA PRO A 172 -2.87 6.39 13.76
C PRO A 172 -1.50 6.91 13.33
N LYS A 173 -0.63 6.01 12.87
CA LYS A 173 0.72 6.36 12.40
C LYS A 173 0.81 6.23 10.88
N LEU A 174 1.45 7.20 10.23
CA LEU A 174 1.87 7.12 8.85
C LEU A 174 3.39 6.87 8.80
N VAL A 175 3.81 5.81 8.12
CA VAL A 175 5.20 5.54 7.76
C VAL A 175 5.31 5.79 6.26
N SER A 176 6.13 6.77 5.89
CA SER A 176 6.24 7.23 4.51
C SER A 176 7.61 7.85 4.25
N LYS A 177 7.93 8.02 2.99
CA LYS A 177 9.07 8.85 2.59
C LYS A 177 8.82 10.30 3.05
N PRO A 178 9.82 11.01 3.60
CA PRO A 178 9.73 12.46 3.79
C PRO A 178 9.58 13.19 2.44
N ASP A 179 9.22 14.48 2.47
CA ASP A 179 8.98 15.30 1.27
C ASP A 179 10.28 15.67 0.54
N ILE A 180 11.03 14.66 0.13
CA ILE A 180 12.30 14.79 -0.60
C ILE A 180 12.29 13.89 -1.85
N HIS A 181 13.12 14.24 -2.82
CA HIS A 181 13.35 13.38 -3.98
C HIS A 181 14.26 12.20 -3.63
N ILE A 182 14.04 11.09 -4.30
CA ILE A 182 14.94 9.93 -4.22
C ILE A 182 16.27 10.27 -4.92
N GLY A 183 17.38 10.06 -4.22
CA GLY A 183 18.72 10.25 -4.78
C GLY A 183 19.16 9.11 -5.71
N TYR A 184 20.18 9.36 -6.54
CA TYR A 184 20.74 8.33 -7.42
C TYR A 184 21.58 7.29 -6.68
N ASN A 185 22.23 7.71 -5.58
CA ASN A 185 23.05 6.80 -4.81
C ASN A 185 22.17 5.88 -3.96
N PRO A 186 22.39 4.56 -3.98
CA PRO A 186 21.60 3.61 -3.19
C PRO A 186 21.52 3.95 -1.69
N ILE A 187 22.58 4.48 -1.11
CA ILE A 187 22.59 4.88 0.30
C ILE A 187 21.53 5.98 0.56
N PHE A 188 21.44 6.97 -0.33
CA PHE A 188 20.44 8.03 -0.20
C PHE A 188 19.03 7.56 -0.58
N GLU A 189 18.91 6.65 -1.53
CA GLU A 189 17.62 6.03 -1.89
C GLU A 189 17.03 5.32 -0.69
N TYR A 190 17.77 4.36 -0.10
CA TYR A 190 17.28 3.59 1.04
C TYR A 190 17.12 4.42 2.32
N ALA A 191 17.93 5.45 2.52
CA ALA A 191 17.76 6.34 3.67
C ALA A 191 16.49 7.23 3.60
N ALA A 192 15.92 7.40 2.41
CA ALA A 192 14.69 8.17 2.22
C ALA A 192 13.42 7.33 2.27
N LEU A 193 13.53 6.02 2.05
CA LEU A 193 12.39 5.10 1.95
C LEU A 193 12.03 4.49 3.30
N PRO A 194 10.75 4.12 3.49
CA PRO A 194 10.37 3.29 4.62
C PRO A 194 11.24 2.04 4.74
N SER A 195 11.62 1.71 5.94
CA SER A 195 12.43 0.54 6.27
C SER A 195 11.74 -0.31 7.35
N VAL A 196 12.26 -1.51 7.55
CA VAL A 196 11.75 -2.43 8.60
C VAL A 196 11.92 -1.84 10.02
N ALA A 197 12.84 -0.88 10.20
CA ALA A 197 13.12 -0.27 11.49
C ALA A 197 12.19 0.92 11.86
N ASP A 198 11.36 1.40 10.92
CA ASP A 198 10.45 2.55 11.12
C ASP A 198 9.14 2.14 11.76
#